data_9ba7cf2e3d6f2290077c34785f94193b
#
_entry.id   9ba7cf2e3d6f2290077c34785f94193b
#
_cell.length_a   1.000
_cell.length_b   1.000
_cell.length_c   1.000
_cell.angle_alpha   90.00
_cell.angle_beta   90.00
_cell.angle_gamma   90.00
#
_symmetry.space_group_name_H-M   'P 1'
#
loop_
_entity.id
_entity.type
_entity.pdbx_description
1 polymer ?
#
loop_
_entity_poly.entity_id
_entity_poly.type
_entity_poly.pdbx_seq_one_letter_code
_entity_poly.pdbx_strand_id
1 'polypeptide(L)'
;MNPKKLIQLKANGETISRADLEVFISSYVNGKINDNDMISFLKAVHANGMTNEEIIALTEVMLNSGEQIEFSGMNSYIADKHSTGGVGDKVSIILAPLMAAAGLAIPMLAGRSLGHTGGTIDKLETIPGFKTRLEIQEFKAMVENHGLCIMGQTEKICPADGKIYALRDVIGIIDSIPLICGSIMSKKIAEGIQGLVLDIKTGNGAFMNTLERAVSLGEMLQEVGKGFGLKTDVIYTSMNQPLGRTAGMGCEVQESIDALHGDGNEDLMDVVFKLGGKLLVQAKVAHFENDTIPIMKNLIESGKAYQKFEEMVTAQGGDLSNLVKQ
;
A
#
# COMPACT_ATOMS: atom_id res chain seq x y z
N MET A 1 27.77 -4.75 17.84
CA MET A 1 27.03 -6.01 17.63
C MET A 1 27.79 -6.90 16.63
N ASN A 2 27.76 -8.23 16.80
CA ASN A 2 28.31 -9.21 15.84
C ASN A 2 27.16 -9.71 14.93
N PRO A 3 27.15 -9.43 13.61
CA PRO A 3 26.07 -9.83 12.71
C PRO A 3 25.80 -11.34 12.73
N LYS A 4 26.85 -12.16 12.76
CA LYS A 4 26.72 -13.62 12.79
C LYS A 4 26.03 -14.13 14.06
N LYS A 5 26.26 -13.47 15.20
CA LYS A 5 25.60 -13.83 16.46
C LYS A 5 24.08 -13.53 16.38
N LEU A 6 23.71 -12.38 15.83
CA LEU A 6 22.30 -12.01 15.66
C LEU A 6 21.58 -12.96 14.71
N ILE A 7 22.20 -13.30 13.58
CA ILE A 7 21.66 -14.27 12.62
C ILE A 7 21.46 -15.63 13.30
N GLN A 8 22.44 -16.08 14.12
CA GLN A 8 22.36 -17.33 14.84
C GLN A 8 21.23 -17.35 15.88
N LEU A 9 21.04 -16.25 16.64
CA LEU A 9 19.90 -16.11 17.56
C LEU A 9 18.58 -16.30 16.81
N LYS A 10 18.38 -15.61 15.69
CA LYS A 10 17.16 -15.75 14.90
C LYS A 10 17.00 -17.14 14.28
N ALA A 11 18.10 -17.75 13.82
CA ALA A 11 18.09 -19.13 13.31
C ALA A 11 17.71 -20.16 14.37
N ASN A 12 18.00 -19.89 15.64
CA ASN A 12 17.58 -20.71 16.78
C ASN A 12 16.15 -20.43 17.24
N GLY A 13 15.43 -19.49 16.62
CA GLY A 13 14.08 -19.07 17.05
C GLY A 13 14.06 -18.11 18.24
N GLU A 14 15.22 -17.55 18.60
CA GLU A 14 15.32 -16.60 19.71
C GLU A 14 14.89 -15.19 19.27
N THR A 15 14.42 -14.40 20.24
CA THR A 15 14.01 -13.01 20.00
C THR A 15 15.23 -12.08 19.93
N ILE A 16 15.21 -11.16 18.99
CA ILE A 16 16.23 -10.13 18.83
C ILE A 16 15.78 -8.83 19.50
N SER A 17 16.67 -8.18 20.25
CA SER A 17 16.35 -6.89 20.85
C SER A 17 16.18 -5.81 19.79
N ARG A 18 15.31 -4.81 20.06
CA ARG A 18 15.13 -3.61 19.21
C ARG A 18 16.47 -2.95 18.86
N ALA A 19 17.33 -2.76 19.86
CA ALA A 19 18.64 -2.11 19.67
C ALA A 19 19.56 -2.90 18.75
N ASP A 20 19.58 -4.24 18.86
CA ASP A 20 20.39 -5.08 17.98
C ASP A 20 19.85 -5.10 16.55
N LEU A 21 18.52 -5.12 16.39
CA LEU A 21 17.87 -5.07 15.08
C LEU A 21 18.14 -3.73 14.39
N GLU A 22 18.03 -2.62 15.11
CA GLU A 22 18.34 -1.27 14.61
C GLU A 22 19.79 -1.18 14.12
N VAL A 23 20.74 -1.61 14.94
CA VAL A 23 22.16 -1.60 14.57
C VAL A 23 22.43 -2.52 13.35
N PHE A 24 21.77 -3.68 13.28
CA PHE A 24 21.95 -4.62 12.17
C PHE A 24 21.44 -4.03 10.84
N ILE A 25 20.19 -3.58 10.80
CA ILE A 25 19.57 -3.01 9.59
C ILE A 25 20.28 -1.73 9.16
N SER A 26 20.57 -0.81 10.09
CA SER A 26 21.31 0.42 9.78
C SER A 26 22.72 0.12 9.25
N SER A 27 23.39 -0.89 9.79
CA SER A 27 24.71 -1.32 9.28
C SER A 27 24.61 -1.90 7.87
N TYR A 28 23.54 -2.61 7.54
CA TYR A 28 23.29 -3.11 6.20
C TYR A 28 23.03 -1.96 5.21
N VAL A 29 22.18 -1.02 5.56
CA VAL A 29 21.88 0.16 4.72
C VAL A 29 23.15 0.94 4.41
N ASN A 30 24.03 1.08 5.39
CA ASN A 30 25.32 1.78 5.28
C ASN A 30 26.46 0.93 4.67
N GLY A 31 26.18 -0.28 4.16
CA GLY A 31 27.16 -1.14 3.49
C GLY A 31 28.20 -1.80 4.39
N LYS A 32 28.01 -1.77 5.74
CA LYS A 32 28.87 -2.44 6.71
C LYS A 32 28.55 -3.93 6.89
N ILE A 33 27.35 -4.33 6.52
CA ILE A 33 26.89 -5.73 6.44
C ILE A 33 26.66 -6.03 4.97
N ASN A 34 27.13 -7.18 4.50
CA ASN A 34 26.99 -7.60 3.11
C ASN A 34 25.64 -8.31 2.85
N ASP A 35 25.29 -8.48 1.57
CA ASP A 35 24.05 -9.12 1.16
C ASP A 35 23.92 -10.57 1.65
N ASN A 36 25.01 -11.33 1.72
CA ASN A 36 24.98 -12.73 2.18
C ASN A 36 24.57 -12.84 3.66
N ASP A 37 25.03 -11.94 4.51
CA ASP A 37 24.64 -11.88 5.91
C ASP A 37 23.16 -11.46 6.04
N MET A 38 22.72 -10.47 5.26
CA MET A 38 21.31 -10.07 5.20
C MET A 38 20.42 -11.21 4.68
N ILE A 39 20.80 -11.90 3.62
CA ILE A 39 20.08 -13.07 3.10
C ILE A 39 19.95 -14.17 4.18
N SER A 40 21.02 -14.41 4.94
CA SER A 40 21.01 -15.39 6.03
C SER A 40 20.02 -14.98 7.14
N PHE A 41 19.97 -13.70 7.47
CA PHE A 41 18.99 -13.15 8.40
C PHE A 41 17.55 -13.30 7.89
N LEU A 42 17.29 -12.92 6.61
CA LEU A 42 15.96 -13.03 6.00
C LEU A 42 15.47 -14.49 5.96
N LYS A 43 16.36 -15.45 5.67
CA LYS A 43 16.04 -16.88 5.73
C LYS A 43 15.71 -17.34 7.14
N ALA A 44 16.42 -16.85 8.16
CA ALA A 44 16.16 -17.16 9.55
C ALA A 44 14.80 -16.59 10.01
N VAL A 45 14.46 -15.37 9.60
CA VAL A 45 13.14 -14.76 9.83
C VAL A 45 12.03 -15.53 9.13
N HIS A 46 12.24 -15.94 7.88
CA HIS A 46 11.26 -16.71 7.13
C HIS A 46 10.96 -18.07 7.80
N ALA A 47 11.99 -18.73 8.31
CA ALA A 47 11.86 -20.05 8.97
C ALA A 47 11.22 -19.98 10.37
N ASN A 48 11.55 -18.95 11.15
CA ASN A 48 11.21 -18.89 12.59
C ASN A 48 10.24 -17.76 12.95
N GLY A 49 9.89 -16.89 11.99
CA GLY A 49 9.02 -15.74 12.25
C GLY A 49 9.69 -14.63 13.07
N MET A 50 8.88 -13.68 13.50
CA MET A 50 9.23 -12.58 14.40
C MET A 50 8.10 -12.38 15.39
N THR A 51 8.41 -11.89 16.60
CA THR A 51 7.39 -11.42 17.55
C THR A 51 6.81 -10.07 17.10
N ASN A 52 5.68 -9.66 17.66
CA ASN A 52 5.08 -8.35 17.34
C ASN A 52 6.05 -7.20 17.67
N GLU A 53 6.79 -7.30 18.77
CA GLU A 53 7.80 -6.31 19.17
C GLU A 53 8.96 -6.23 18.17
N GLU A 54 9.41 -7.37 17.65
CA GLU A 54 10.44 -7.41 16.62
C GLU A 54 9.94 -6.78 15.30
N ILE A 55 8.68 -7.02 14.94
CA ILE A 55 8.10 -6.45 13.70
C ILE A 55 7.89 -4.95 13.83
N ILE A 56 7.43 -4.47 14.99
CA ILE A 56 7.32 -3.03 15.28
C ILE A 56 8.72 -2.39 15.19
N ALA A 57 9.73 -3.01 15.80
CA ALA A 57 11.10 -2.52 15.73
C ALA A 57 11.66 -2.50 14.30
N LEU A 58 11.44 -3.57 13.52
CA LEU A 58 11.82 -3.63 12.11
C LEU A 58 11.13 -2.53 11.28
N THR A 59 9.82 -2.36 11.48
CA THR A 59 9.03 -1.31 10.81
C THR A 59 9.59 0.07 11.12
N GLU A 60 9.90 0.34 12.38
CA GLU A 60 10.45 1.62 12.81
C GLU A 60 11.85 1.89 12.23
N VAL A 61 12.72 0.90 12.19
CA VAL A 61 14.05 1.05 11.58
C VAL A 61 13.94 1.30 10.07
N MET A 62 13.02 0.62 9.39
CA MET A 62 12.74 0.88 7.97
C MET A 62 12.19 2.29 7.75
N LEU A 63 11.22 2.71 8.57
CA LEU A 63 10.63 4.05 8.55
C LEU A 63 11.70 5.13 8.74
N ASN A 64 12.53 5.00 9.78
CA ASN A 64 13.55 5.97 10.14
C ASN A 64 14.77 5.95 9.22
N SER A 65 14.84 5.04 8.27
CA SER A 65 15.93 4.99 7.28
C SER A 65 15.81 6.05 6.18
N GLY A 66 14.65 6.69 6.04
CA GLY A 66 14.37 7.68 5.00
C GLY A 66 13.56 8.87 5.48
N GLU A 67 13.06 9.64 4.53
CA GLU A 67 12.21 10.79 4.79
C GLU A 67 10.77 10.35 5.12
N GLN A 68 10.14 11.08 6.03
CA GLN A 68 8.72 10.93 6.36
C GLN A 68 7.98 12.19 5.90
N ILE A 69 6.75 12.00 5.41
CA ILE A 69 5.95 13.10 4.87
C ILE A 69 5.03 13.60 5.97
N GLU A 70 4.97 14.91 6.15
CA GLU A 70 4.08 15.57 7.09
C GLU A 70 3.17 16.55 6.37
N PHE A 71 1.88 16.47 6.65
CA PHE A 71 0.85 17.37 6.13
C PHE A 71 0.37 18.33 7.23
N SER A 72 1.32 19.02 7.87
CA SER A 72 1.01 20.02 8.90
C SER A 72 0.21 21.18 8.29
N GLY A 73 -0.99 21.41 8.82
CA GLY A 73 -1.89 22.47 8.33
C GLY A 73 -3.03 22.03 7.43
N MET A 74 -3.09 20.76 7.02
CA MET A 74 -4.27 20.22 6.34
C MET A 74 -5.38 19.92 7.36
N ASN A 75 -6.61 20.35 7.05
CA ASN A 75 -7.80 20.04 7.84
C ASN A 75 -8.47 18.71 7.43
N SER A 76 -8.13 18.20 6.25
CA SER A 76 -8.66 16.94 5.74
C SER A 76 -8.10 15.75 6.52
N TYR A 77 -8.91 14.71 6.70
CA TYR A 77 -8.43 13.43 7.22
C TYR A 77 -7.53 12.77 6.18
N ILE A 78 -6.30 12.49 6.59
CA ILE A 78 -5.28 11.93 5.68
C ILE A 78 -5.33 10.41 5.79
N ALA A 79 -5.64 9.74 4.70
CA ALA A 79 -5.85 8.30 4.71
C ALA A 79 -5.32 7.64 3.43
N ASP A 80 -5.10 6.33 3.52
CA ASP A 80 -4.74 5.54 2.35
C ASP A 80 -5.32 4.13 2.40
N LYS A 81 -5.20 3.43 1.29
CA LYS A 81 -5.54 2.02 1.11
C LYS A 81 -4.32 1.25 0.63
N HIS A 82 -4.13 0.05 1.15
CA HIS A 82 -3.15 -0.88 0.59
C HIS A 82 -3.80 -2.24 0.29
N SER A 83 -3.38 -2.86 -0.82
CA SER A 83 -3.77 -4.22 -1.18
C SER A 83 -2.56 -5.15 -1.15
N THR A 84 -2.77 -6.39 -0.75
CA THR A 84 -1.73 -7.43 -0.86
C THR A 84 -1.48 -7.90 -2.30
N GLY A 85 -2.21 -7.33 -3.26
CA GLY A 85 -2.07 -7.59 -4.69
C GLY A 85 -2.98 -8.71 -5.19
N GLY A 86 -3.44 -8.55 -6.42
CA GLY A 86 -4.32 -9.50 -7.09
C GLY A 86 -4.40 -9.25 -8.59
N VAL A 87 -5.02 -10.17 -9.32
CA VAL A 87 -5.26 -10.05 -10.75
C VAL A 87 -6.50 -9.19 -10.98
N GLY A 88 -6.39 -8.16 -11.83
CA GLY A 88 -7.48 -7.22 -12.08
C GLY A 88 -7.74 -6.23 -10.93
N ASP A 89 -6.87 -6.15 -9.92
CA ASP A 89 -7.04 -5.23 -8.78
C ASP A 89 -6.72 -3.78 -9.20
N LYS A 90 -7.75 -3.10 -9.66
CA LYS A 90 -7.76 -1.67 -10.02
C LYS A 90 -8.41 -0.79 -8.98
N VAL A 91 -8.77 -1.34 -7.83
CA VAL A 91 -9.51 -0.65 -6.75
C VAL A 91 -8.88 0.69 -6.37
N SER A 92 -7.55 0.76 -6.27
CA SER A 92 -6.83 2.01 -5.91
C SER A 92 -7.10 3.16 -6.86
N ILE A 93 -7.25 2.89 -8.17
CA ILE A 93 -7.49 3.89 -9.21
C ILE A 93 -8.89 4.52 -9.08
N ILE A 94 -9.86 3.74 -8.58
CA ILE A 94 -11.24 4.18 -8.35
C ILE A 94 -11.38 4.81 -6.96
N LEU A 95 -10.82 4.15 -5.94
CA LEU A 95 -11.03 4.51 -4.54
C LEU A 95 -10.35 5.84 -4.19
N ALA A 96 -9.12 6.08 -4.65
CA ALA A 96 -8.38 7.29 -4.31
C ALA A 96 -9.12 8.57 -4.74
N PRO A 97 -9.56 8.74 -6.00
CA PRO A 97 -10.32 9.92 -6.39
C PRO A 97 -11.71 9.97 -5.75
N LEU A 98 -12.35 8.83 -5.50
CA LEU A 98 -13.64 8.80 -4.80
C LEU A 98 -13.52 9.33 -3.37
N MET A 99 -12.48 8.94 -2.63
CA MET A 99 -12.22 9.42 -1.27
C MET A 99 -11.79 10.89 -1.26
N ALA A 100 -10.99 11.33 -2.24
CA ALA A 100 -10.67 12.75 -2.39
C ALA A 100 -11.91 13.60 -2.69
N ALA A 101 -12.82 13.11 -3.51
CA ALA A 101 -14.12 13.76 -3.77
C ALA A 101 -15.01 13.82 -2.52
N ALA A 102 -14.83 12.89 -1.58
CA ALA A 102 -15.48 12.90 -0.26
C ALA A 102 -14.81 13.84 0.76
N GLY A 103 -13.70 14.49 0.40
CA GLY A 103 -12.99 15.47 1.24
C GLY A 103 -11.82 14.91 2.05
N LEU A 104 -11.42 13.65 1.84
CA LEU A 104 -10.20 13.09 2.41
C LEU A 104 -8.96 13.53 1.61
N ALA A 105 -7.80 13.43 2.24
CA ALA A 105 -6.51 13.57 1.55
C ALA A 105 -5.87 12.18 1.38
N ILE A 106 -5.48 11.85 0.15
CA ILE A 106 -5.01 10.51 -0.23
C ILE A 106 -3.58 10.59 -0.79
N PRO A 107 -2.54 10.50 0.06
CA PRO A 107 -1.12 10.48 -0.34
C PRO A 107 -0.66 9.06 -0.68
N MET A 108 -1.16 8.47 -1.75
CA MET A 108 -0.97 7.06 -2.04
C MET A 108 0.42 6.74 -2.63
N LEU A 109 1.23 5.99 -1.88
CA LEU A 109 2.37 5.27 -2.43
C LEU A 109 1.93 3.88 -2.89
N ALA A 110 1.96 3.65 -4.19
CA ALA A 110 1.52 2.41 -4.80
C ALA A 110 2.70 1.58 -5.32
N GLY A 111 2.50 0.26 -5.41
CA GLY A 111 3.50 -0.69 -5.89
C GLY A 111 3.43 -0.92 -7.39
N ARG A 112 4.56 -1.48 -7.91
CA ARG A 112 4.63 -2.13 -9.21
C ARG A 112 4.13 -3.58 -9.12
N SER A 113 4.02 -4.22 -10.26
CA SER A 113 3.67 -5.64 -10.36
C SER A 113 4.62 -6.50 -9.53
N LEU A 114 4.06 -7.52 -8.89
CA LEU A 114 4.79 -8.54 -8.16
C LEU A 114 4.30 -9.92 -8.59
N GLY A 115 5.21 -10.75 -9.10
CA GLY A 115 4.86 -12.08 -9.61
C GLY A 115 3.80 -12.00 -10.72
N HIS A 116 2.64 -12.62 -10.48
CA HIS A 116 1.53 -12.68 -11.44
C HIS A 116 0.52 -11.52 -11.30
N THR A 117 0.73 -10.58 -10.37
CA THR A 117 -0.19 -9.46 -10.15
C THR A 117 0.21 -8.22 -10.93
N GLY A 118 -0.77 -7.42 -11.38
CA GLY A 118 -0.52 -6.12 -12.00
C GLY A 118 -0.40 -5.00 -10.96
N GLY A 119 0.65 -4.16 -11.08
CA GLY A 119 0.86 -3.03 -10.17
C GLY A 119 0.03 -1.80 -10.55
N THR A 120 -0.41 -1.04 -9.54
CA THR A 120 -1.14 0.22 -9.77
C THR A 120 -0.31 1.23 -10.57
N ILE A 121 0.99 1.30 -10.28
CA ILE A 121 1.93 2.19 -10.98
C ILE A 121 2.04 1.81 -12.46
N ASP A 122 2.19 0.52 -12.76
CA ASP A 122 2.33 0.04 -14.13
C ASP A 122 1.06 0.30 -14.96
N LYS A 123 -0.11 0.25 -14.33
CA LYS A 123 -1.40 0.59 -14.96
C LYS A 123 -1.46 2.09 -15.27
N LEU A 124 -1.16 2.95 -14.31
CA LEU A 124 -1.20 4.41 -14.51
C LEU A 124 -0.16 4.89 -15.52
N GLU A 125 0.99 4.23 -15.66
CA GLU A 125 1.99 4.52 -16.69
C GLU A 125 1.50 4.25 -18.12
N THR A 126 0.38 3.57 -18.31
CA THR A 126 -0.26 3.43 -19.62
C THR A 126 -1.00 4.70 -20.07
N ILE A 127 -1.24 5.64 -19.15
CA ILE A 127 -1.77 6.97 -19.49
C ILE A 127 -0.61 7.79 -20.03
N PRO A 128 -0.67 8.26 -21.31
CA PRO A 128 0.42 9.00 -21.90
C PRO A 128 0.81 10.23 -21.07
N GLY A 129 2.10 10.36 -20.77
CA GLY A 129 2.65 11.49 -20.02
C GLY A 129 2.50 11.43 -18.50
N PHE A 130 1.74 10.47 -17.94
CA PHE A 130 1.52 10.37 -16.50
C PHE A 130 2.82 10.08 -15.74
N LYS A 131 3.14 10.96 -14.78
CA LYS A 131 4.35 10.84 -13.97
C LYS A 131 4.08 10.09 -12.68
N THR A 132 4.70 8.92 -12.55
CA THR A 132 4.62 8.07 -11.35
C THR A 132 5.79 8.25 -10.40
N ARG A 133 6.79 9.04 -10.77
CA ARG A 133 7.94 9.39 -9.93
C ARG A 133 7.98 10.90 -9.78
N LEU A 134 7.76 11.35 -8.55
CA LEU A 134 7.77 12.75 -8.16
C LEU A 134 8.78 12.94 -7.02
N GLU A 135 9.32 14.15 -6.91
CA GLU A 135 10.03 14.54 -5.69
C GLU A 135 9.02 14.66 -4.52
N ILE A 136 9.47 14.45 -3.29
CA ILE A 136 8.59 14.45 -2.10
C ILE A 136 7.83 15.79 -1.97
N GLN A 137 8.46 16.90 -2.32
CA GLN A 137 7.82 18.21 -2.29
C GLN A 137 6.73 18.36 -3.34
N GLU A 138 6.94 17.81 -4.54
CA GLU A 138 5.91 17.80 -5.61
C GLU A 138 4.73 16.90 -5.18
N PHE A 139 5.01 15.72 -4.65
CA PHE A 139 3.99 14.80 -4.12
C PHE A 139 3.15 15.47 -3.03
N LYS A 140 3.81 16.12 -2.07
CA LYS A 140 3.14 16.86 -1.00
C LYS A 140 2.24 17.97 -1.54
N ALA A 141 2.78 18.79 -2.44
CA ALA A 141 2.02 19.87 -3.08
C ALA A 141 0.80 19.36 -3.86
N MET A 142 0.94 18.21 -4.53
CA MET A 142 -0.19 17.56 -5.23
C MET A 142 -1.33 17.20 -4.25
N VAL A 143 -1.00 16.57 -3.13
CA VAL A 143 -1.99 16.20 -2.11
C VAL A 143 -2.63 17.45 -1.49
N GLU A 144 -1.83 18.48 -1.17
CA GLU A 144 -2.31 19.73 -0.58
C GLU A 144 -3.25 20.49 -1.52
N ASN A 145 -2.96 20.51 -2.83
CA ASN A 145 -3.72 21.30 -3.81
C ASN A 145 -4.92 20.53 -4.41
N HIS A 146 -4.80 19.23 -4.61
CA HIS A 146 -5.80 18.42 -5.33
C HIS A 146 -6.51 17.39 -4.42
N GLY A 147 -6.02 17.18 -3.21
CA GLY A 147 -6.56 16.20 -2.27
C GLY A 147 -6.06 14.78 -2.50
N LEU A 148 -5.30 14.50 -3.55
CA LEU A 148 -4.75 13.17 -3.81
C LEU A 148 -3.52 13.24 -4.71
N CYS A 149 -2.69 12.20 -4.59
CA CYS A 149 -1.61 11.87 -5.51
C CYS A 149 -1.34 10.37 -5.45
N ILE A 150 -1.04 9.75 -6.59
CA ILE A 150 -0.61 8.34 -6.64
C ILE A 150 0.77 8.30 -7.29
N MET A 151 1.78 7.87 -6.53
CA MET A 151 3.13 7.69 -7.05
C MET A 151 3.77 6.38 -6.58
N GLY A 152 4.86 5.99 -7.22
CA GLY A 152 5.70 4.88 -6.78
C GLY A 152 6.61 5.27 -5.61
N GLN A 153 7.08 4.28 -4.87
CA GLN A 153 8.10 4.48 -3.83
C GLN A 153 9.36 5.11 -4.44
N THR A 154 9.92 6.09 -3.75
CA THR A 154 11.21 6.70 -4.09
C THR A 154 12.33 6.14 -3.21
N GLU A 155 13.60 6.33 -3.62
CA GLU A 155 14.76 5.94 -2.82
C GLU A 155 14.90 6.73 -1.51
N LYS A 156 14.17 7.84 -1.37
CA LYS A 156 14.15 8.67 -0.17
C LYS A 156 13.20 8.14 0.91
N ILE A 157 12.17 7.37 0.52
CA ILE A 157 11.16 6.83 1.44
C ILE A 157 11.51 5.38 1.76
N CYS A 158 11.79 5.09 3.03
CA CYS A 158 12.13 3.75 3.52
C CYS A 158 13.20 3.03 2.68
N PRO A 159 14.40 3.61 2.43
CA PRO A 159 15.44 2.97 1.61
C PRO A 159 15.90 1.62 2.15
N ALA A 160 15.82 1.39 3.46
CA ALA A 160 16.09 0.07 4.06
C ALA A 160 15.12 -0.99 3.53
N ASP A 161 13.82 -0.67 3.45
CA ASP A 161 12.83 -1.57 2.87
C ASP A 161 13.13 -1.87 1.41
N GLY A 162 13.44 -0.86 0.60
CA GLY A 162 13.76 -1.04 -0.82
C GLY A 162 14.92 -2.02 -1.04
N LYS A 163 16.01 -1.89 -0.28
CA LYS A 163 17.15 -2.82 -0.34
C LYS A 163 16.80 -4.24 0.11
N ILE A 164 16.08 -4.37 1.22
CA ILE A 164 15.67 -5.66 1.77
C ILE A 164 14.68 -6.35 0.83
N TYR A 165 13.73 -5.60 0.28
CA TYR A 165 12.73 -6.12 -0.64
C TYR A 165 13.37 -6.69 -1.93
N ALA A 166 14.35 -5.97 -2.50
CA ALA A 166 15.09 -6.45 -3.67
C ALA A 166 15.79 -7.80 -3.41
N LEU A 167 16.37 -8.00 -2.22
CA LEU A 167 16.95 -9.29 -1.85
C LEU A 167 15.88 -10.38 -1.68
N ARG A 168 14.74 -10.06 -1.07
CA ARG A 168 13.64 -11.01 -0.88
C ARG A 168 13.10 -11.53 -2.20
N ASP A 169 12.98 -10.65 -3.18
CA ASP A 169 12.55 -11.01 -4.55
C ASP A 169 13.55 -11.99 -5.19
N VAL A 170 14.83 -11.67 -5.16
CA VAL A 170 15.91 -12.52 -5.74
C VAL A 170 15.96 -13.91 -5.10
N ILE A 171 15.75 -14.02 -3.78
CA ILE A 171 15.85 -15.30 -3.06
C ILE A 171 14.49 -16.02 -2.88
N GLY A 172 13.41 -15.45 -3.44
CA GLY A 172 12.05 -16.04 -3.41
C GLY A 172 11.37 -16.04 -2.04
N ILE A 173 11.77 -15.17 -1.10
CA ILE A 173 11.15 -15.04 0.24
C ILE A 173 10.19 -13.85 0.24
N ILE A 174 9.20 -13.87 -0.65
CA ILE A 174 8.20 -12.79 -0.77
C ILE A 174 6.98 -13.03 0.13
N ASP A 175 6.73 -14.27 0.55
CA ASP A 175 5.55 -14.71 1.30
C ASP A 175 5.73 -14.72 2.83
N SER A 176 6.84 -14.22 3.35
CA SER A 176 7.13 -14.09 4.78
C SER A 176 6.25 -13.03 5.43
N ILE A 177 5.26 -13.43 6.24
CA ILE A 177 4.29 -12.53 6.88
C ILE A 177 4.96 -11.38 7.67
N PRO A 178 5.96 -11.61 8.55
CA PRO A 178 6.63 -10.53 9.27
C PRO A 178 7.29 -9.50 8.33
N LEU A 179 7.95 -9.99 7.28
CA LEU A 179 8.63 -9.12 6.32
C LEU A 179 7.65 -8.36 5.40
N ILE A 180 6.50 -8.97 5.07
CA ILE A 180 5.40 -8.29 4.37
C ILE A 180 4.86 -7.17 5.25
N CYS A 181 4.60 -7.46 6.52
CA CYS A 181 4.07 -6.50 7.47
C CYS A 181 4.99 -5.28 7.62
N GLY A 182 6.28 -5.49 7.91
CA GLY A 182 7.25 -4.40 8.05
C GLY A 182 7.37 -3.55 6.78
N SER A 183 7.38 -4.21 5.61
CA SER A 183 7.46 -3.54 4.31
C SER A 183 6.24 -2.68 3.99
N ILE A 184 5.02 -3.16 4.27
CA ILE A 184 3.79 -2.40 4.05
C ILE A 184 3.73 -1.22 5.03
N MET A 185 3.87 -1.51 6.33
CA MET A 185 3.59 -0.52 7.36
C MET A 185 4.63 0.60 7.40
N SER A 186 5.91 0.32 7.16
CA SER A 186 6.92 1.38 7.11
C SER A 186 6.60 2.45 6.06
N LYS A 187 6.17 2.03 4.85
CA LYS A 187 5.77 2.97 3.79
C LYS A 187 4.49 3.72 4.11
N LYS A 188 3.46 3.02 4.62
CA LYS A 188 2.18 3.62 4.96
C LYS A 188 2.29 4.64 6.09
N ILE A 189 3.16 4.38 7.07
CA ILE A 189 3.44 5.36 8.12
C ILE A 189 4.26 6.53 7.58
N ALA A 190 5.25 6.27 6.69
CA ALA A 190 6.07 7.32 6.07
C ALA A 190 5.26 8.31 5.21
N GLU A 191 4.08 7.91 4.72
CA GLU A 191 3.13 8.77 4.01
C GLU A 191 2.48 9.84 4.89
N GLY A 192 2.61 9.75 6.23
CA GLY A 192 2.00 10.69 7.16
C GLY A 192 0.49 10.55 7.31
N ILE A 193 -0.06 9.36 7.07
CA ILE A 193 -1.50 9.08 7.16
C ILE A 193 -1.98 8.90 8.60
N GLN A 194 -3.25 9.22 8.83
CA GLN A 194 -3.97 9.03 10.10
C GLN A 194 -4.83 7.77 10.09
N GLY A 195 -5.20 7.31 8.89
CA GLY A 195 -6.03 6.13 8.69
C GLY A 195 -5.59 5.28 7.50
N LEU A 196 -5.71 3.97 7.68
CA LEU A 196 -5.36 2.97 6.67
C LEU A 196 -6.47 1.93 6.56
N VAL A 197 -6.84 1.57 5.34
CA VAL A 197 -7.63 0.38 5.09
C VAL A 197 -6.81 -0.62 4.27
N LEU A 198 -6.79 -1.86 4.73
CA LEU A 198 -6.04 -2.96 4.13
C LEU A 198 -6.99 -3.92 3.44
N ASP A 199 -6.74 -4.16 2.17
CA ASP A 199 -7.41 -5.16 1.35
C ASP A 199 -6.52 -6.39 1.24
N ILE A 200 -6.75 -7.38 2.11
CA ILE A 200 -5.99 -8.62 2.11
C ILE A 200 -6.68 -9.62 1.20
N LYS A 201 -6.07 -9.84 0.05
CA LYS A 201 -6.52 -10.80 -0.94
C LYS A 201 -6.25 -12.22 -0.47
N THR A 202 -7.25 -13.10 -0.58
CA THR A 202 -7.14 -14.52 -0.25
C THR A 202 -7.72 -15.40 -1.35
N GLY A 203 -7.15 -16.58 -1.54
CA GLY A 203 -7.57 -17.54 -2.55
C GLY A 203 -6.45 -17.93 -3.51
N ASN A 204 -6.78 -18.70 -4.54
CA ASN A 204 -5.81 -19.30 -5.45
C ASN A 204 -5.02 -18.29 -6.32
N GLY A 205 -5.54 -17.09 -6.51
CA GLY A 205 -4.89 -15.99 -7.22
C GLY A 205 -4.21 -14.96 -6.30
N ALA A 206 -4.07 -15.25 -5.00
CA ALA A 206 -3.47 -14.37 -4.01
C ALA A 206 -2.20 -14.97 -3.40
N PHE A 207 -1.31 -14.11 -2.86
CA PHE A 207 -0.15 -14.55 -2.07
C PHE A 207 -0.58 -15.24 -0.77
N MET A 208 -1.66 -14.76 -0.15
CA MET A 208 -2.31 -15.43 0.99
C MET A 208 -3.34 -16.43 0.48
N ASN A 209 -2.88 -17.63 0.18
CA ASN A 209 -3.70 -18.68 -0.45
C ASN A 209 -4.79 -19.27 0.46
N THR A 210 -4.70 -19.08 1.78
CA THR A 210 -5.72 -19.48 2.76
C THR A 210 -6.19 -18.32 3.60
N LEU A 211 -7.43 -18.41 4.10
CA LEU A 211 -8.01 -17.37 4.97
C LEU A 211 -7.23 -17.25 6.28
N GLU A 212 -6.73 -18.36 6.84
CA GLU A 212 -5.96 -18.36 8.09
C GLU A 212 -4.67 -17.53 7.95
N ARG A 213 -3.95 -17.69 6.84
CA ARG A 213 -2.76 -16.88 6.55
C ARG A 213 -3.10 -15.40 6.34
N ALA A 214 -4.22 -15.13 5.65
CA ALA A 214 -4.70 -13.78 5.44
C ALA A 214 -5.08 -13.10 6.78
N VAL A 215 -5.78 -13.81 7.67
CA VAL A 215 -6.15 -13.33 9.00
C VAL A 215 -4.90 -13.06 9.84
N SER A 216 -3.94 -14.00 9.88
CA SER A 216 -2.68 -13.80 10.59
C SER A 216 -1.92 -12.56 10.13
N LEU A 217 -1.86 -12.30 8.82
CA LEU A 217 -1.27 -11.08 8.28
C LEU A 217 -2.07 -9.83 8.70
N GLY A 218 -3.40 -9.88 8.64
CA GLY A 218 -4.27 -8.76 8.99
C GLY A 218 -4.15 -8.35 10.45
N GLU A 219 -4.17 -9.32 11.37
CA GLU A 219 -3.99 -9.09 12.80
C GLU A 219 -2.62 -8.46 13.09
N MET A 220 -1.57 -8.96 12.46
CA MET A 220 -0.22 -8.41 12.60
C MET A 220 -0.12 -6.96 12.09
N LEU A 221 -0.70 -6.66 10.93
CA LEU A 221 -0.75 -5.31 10.37
C LEU A 221 -1.52 -4.33 11.28
N GLN A 222 -2.63 -4.78 11.88
CA GLN A 222 -3.40 -3.97 12.84
C GLN A 222 -2.62 -3.71 14.13
N GLU A 223 -1.93 -4.71 14.67
CA GLU A 223 -1.09 -4.54 15.87
C GLU A 223 0.09 -3.59 15.62
N VAL A 224 0.74 -3.68 14.46
CA VAL A 224 1.78 -2.71 14.09
C VAL A 224 1.19 -1.33 13.93
N GLY A 225 0.06 -1.18 13.22
CA GLY A 225 -0.64 0.10 13.08
C GLY A 225 -0.96 0.73 14.43
N LYS A 226 -1.48 -0.04 15.38
CA LYS A 226 -1.75 0.39 16.75
C LYS A 226 -0.47 0.86 17.47
N GLY A 227 0.65 0.16 17.27
CA GLY A 227 1.95 0.54 17.84
C GLY A 227 2.42 1.91 17.39
N PHE A 228 2.03 2.37 16.21
CA PHE A 228 2.33 3.69 15.67
C PHE A 228 1.17 4.70 15.76
N GLY A 229 0.07 4.37 16.43
CA GLY A 229 -1.11 5.24 16.55
C GLY A 229 -1.91 5.40 15.25
N LEU A 230 -1.66 4.56 14.25
CA LEU A 230 -2.36 4.56 12.97
C LEU A 230 -3.66 3.77 13.07
N LYS A 231 -4.79 4.40 12.77
CA LYS A 231 -6.07 3.69 12.70
C LYS A 231 -6.10 2.76 11.48
N THR A 232 -6.12 1.46 11.73
CA THR A 232 -5.98 0.44 10.69
C THR A 232 -7.18 -0.50 10.69
N ASP A 233 -7.94 -0.52 9.59
CA ASP A 233 -8.99 -1.50 9.33
C ASP A 233 -8.54 -2.51 8.28
N VAL A 234 -9.01 -3.75 8.40
CA VAL A 234 -8.70 -4.85 7.48
C VAL A 234 -9.97 -5.42 6.87
N ILE A 235 -9.94 -5.65 5.57
CA ILE A 235 -10.98 -6.37 4.82
C ILE A 235 -10.31 -7.53 4.09
N TYR A 236 -10.92 -8.70 4.16
CA TYR A 236 -10.50 -9.89 3.43
C TYR A 236 -11.36 -10.03 2.18
N THR A 237 -10.72 -10.09 1.01
CA THR A 237 -11.42 -10.21 -0.28
C THR A 237 -10.97 -11.43 -1.05
N SER A 238 -11.88 -12.04 -1.79
CA SER A 238 -11.59 -13.24 -2.58
C SER A 238 -10.80 -12.90 -3.85
N MET A 239 -9.78 -13.69 -4.13
CA MET A 239 -9.02 -13.69 -5.37
C MET A 239 -9.04 -15.10 -6.00
N ASN A 240 -10.18 -15.78 -5.93
CA ASN A 240 -10.38 -17.04 -6.64
C ASN A 240 -10.66 -16.84 -8.12
N GLN A 241 -10.89 -15.62 -8.53
CA GLN A 241 -10.99 -15.17 -9.94
C GLN A 241 -10.49 -13.72 -10.05
N PRO A 242 -10.10 -13.24 -11.22
CA PRO A 242 -9.76 -11.84 -11.45
C PRO A 242 -10.90 -10.90 -11.03
N LEU A 243 -10.56 -9.72 -10.51
CA LEU A 243 -11.51 -8.72 -10.07
C LEU A 243 -11.96 -7.86 -11.26
N GLY A 244 -13.26 -7.68 -11.42
CA GLY A 244 -13.86 -6.91 -12.52
C GLY A 244 -13.87 -7.68 -13.85
N ARG A 245 -14.09 -6.95 -14.95
CA ARG A 245 -14.27 -7.50 -16.30
C ARG A 245 -12.95 -7.72 -17.04
N THR A 246 -11.91 -6.94 -16.71
CA THR A 246 -10.64 -6.91 -17.44
C THR A 246 -9.45 -7.14 -16.53
N ALA A 247 -8.39 -7.73 -17.07
CA ALA A 247 -7.10 -7.88 -16.41
C ALA A 247 -6.00 -7.57 -17.43
N GLY A 248 -5.23 -6.51 -17.17
CA GLY A 248 -4.18 -5.99 -18.03
C GLY A 248 -3.98 -4.50 -17.77
N MET A 249 -2.90 -3.90 -18.26
CA MET A 249 -2.50 -2.56 -17.83
C MET A 249 -3.52 -1.48 -18.21
N GLY A 250 -3.64 -1.15 -19.51
CA GLY A 250 -4.50 -0.06 -20.00
C GLY A 250 -5.99 -0.37 -19.89
N CYS A 251 -6.40 -1.63 -20.11
CA CYS A 251 -7.81 -1.99 -20.00
C CYS A 251 -8.35 -1.89 -18.57
N GLU A 252 -7.51 -2.07 -17.55
CA GLU A 252 -7.90 -1.85 -16.16
C GLU A 252 -8.06 -0.35 -15.83
N VAL A 253 -7.26 0.52 -16.45
CA VAL A 253 -7.45 1.99 -16.34
C VAL A 253 -8.77 2.39 -16.98
N GLN A 254 -9.08 1.85 -18.18
CA GLN A 254 -10.36 2.14 -18.84
C GLN A 254 -11.54 1.67 -17.99
N GLU A 255 -11.51 0.44 -17.46
CA GLU A 255 -12.56 -0.07 -16.56
C GLU A 255 -12.70 0.77 -15.28
N SER A 256 -11.59 1.34 -14.77
CA SER A 256 -11.64 2.28 -13.64
C SER A 256 -12.34 3.58 -14.00
N ILE A 257 -12.12 4.10 -15.20
CA ILE A 257 -12.80 5.29 -15.74
C ILE A 257 -14.30 4.99 -15.92
N ASP A 258 -14.64 3.85 -16.50
CA ASP A 258 -16.04 3.43 -16.68
C ASP A 258 -16.76 3.31 -15.32
N ALA A 259 -16.07 2.75 -14.30
CA ALA A 259 -16.59 2.66 -12.95
C ALA A 259 -16.81 4.05 -12.30
N LEU A 260 -15.91 5.01 -12.53
CA LEU A 260 -16.05 6.38 -12.06
C LEU A 260 -17.18 7.16 -12.77
N HIS A 261 -17.61 6.68 -13.94
CA HIS A 261 -18.81 7.15 -14.65
C HIS A 261 -20.09 6.37 -14.29
N GLY A 262 -20.01 5.39 -13.40
CA GLY A 262 -21.16 4.60 -12.94
C GLY A 262 -21.37 3.27 -13.64
N ASP A 263 -20.54 2.88 -14.61
CA ASP A 263 -20.55 1.56 -15.26
C ASP A 263 -19.47 0.63 -14.64
N GLY A 264 -19.45 0.55 -13.32
CA GLY A 264 -18.55 -0.36 -12.60
C GLY A 264 -19.13 -1.76 -12.46
N ASN A 265 -18.30 -2.80 -12.64
CA ASN A 265 -18.70 -4.16 -12.37
C ASN A 265 -19.05 -4.37 -10.89
N GLU A 266 -20.09 -5.18 -10.60
CA GLU A 266 -20.65 -5.33 -9.25
C GLU A 266 -19.60 -5.80 -8.22
N ASP A 267 -18.81 -6.83 -8.56
CA ASP A 267 -17.77 -7.37 -7.69
C ASP A 267 -16.66 -6.34 -7.35
N LEU A 268 -16.25 -5.55 -8.37
CA LEU A 268 -15.28 -4.50 -8.22
C LEU A 268 -15.80 -3.37 -7.32
N MET A 269 -17.03 -2.92 -7.58
CA MET A 269 -17.65 -1.82 -6.81
C MET A 269 -18.01 -2.23 -5.39
N ASP A 270 -18.34 -3.50 -5.15
CA ASP A 270 -18.54 -4.02 -3.79
C ASP A 270 -17.25 -3.90 -2.95
N VAL A 271 -16.10 -4.23 -3.51
CA VAL A 271 -14.80 -4.03 -2.84
C VAL A 271 -14.50 -2.55 -2.62
N VAL A 272 -14.72 -1.70 -3.64
CA VAL A 272 -14.52 -0.24 -3.53
C VAL A 272 -15.38 0.35 -2.41
N PHE A 273 -16.67 0.01 -2.35
CA PHE A 273 -17.58 0.55 -1.36
C PHE A 273 -17.29 0.04 0.06
N LYS A 274 -16.87 -1.21 0.23
CA LYS A 274 -16.47 -1.75 1.53
C LYS A 274 -15.21 -1.03 2.07
N LEU A 275 -14.19 -0.87 1.25
CA LEU A 275 -12.96 -0.18 1.63
C LEU A 275 -13.21 1.31 1.88
N GLY A 276 -13.92 1.98 0.96
CA GLY A 276 -14.30 3.39 1.11
C GLY A 276 -15.17 3.64 2.33
N GLY A 277 -16.09 2.72 2.62
CA GLY A 277 -16.94 2.79 3.81
C GLY A 277 -16.13 2.86 5.10
N LYS A 278 -15.10 2.02 5.23
CA LYS A 278 -14.18 2.07 6.38
C LYS A 278 -13.47 3.43 6.47
N LEU A 279 -12.93 3.94 5.37
CA LEU A 279 -12.24 5.23 5.36
C LEU A 279 -13.16 6.39 5.72
N LEU A 280 -14.41 6.41 5.21
CA LEU A 280 -15.37 7.46 5.51
C LEU A 280 -15.82 7.44 6.98
N VAL A 281 -15.94 6.26 7.59
CA VAL A 281 -16.20 6.12 9.04
C VAL A 281 -14.97 6.53 9.85
N GLN A 282 -13.76 6.16 9.44
CA GLN A 282 -12.53 6.61 10.09
C GLN A 282 -12.43 8.14 10.08
N ALA A 283 -12.74 8.77 8.96
CA ALA A 283 -12.74 10.21 8.75
C ALA A 283 -13.91 10.95 9.41
N LYS A 284 -14.87 10.22 10.01
CA LYS A 284 -16.10 10.77 10.60
C LYS A 284 -17.01 11.51 9.59
N VAL A 285 -16.92 11.17 8.32
CA VAL A 285 -17.83 11.64 7.27
C VAL A 285 -19.20 10.95 7.43
N ALA A 286 -19.19 9.72 7.92
CA ALA A 286 -20.39 8.97 8.31
C ALA A 286 -20.16 8.29 9.67
N HIS A 287 -21.25 7.95 10.36
CA HIS A 287 -21.18 7.25 11.64
C HIS A 287 -21.16 5.73 11.48
N PHE A 288 -21.83 5.21 10.46
CA PHE A 288 -21.94 3.78 10.16
C PHE A 288 -21.60 3.50 8.71
N GLU A 289 -21.09 2.30 8.44
CA GLU A 289 -20.71 1.87 7.09
C GLU A 289 -21.88 1.90 6.10
N ASN A 290 -23.09 1.55 6.54
CA ASN A 290 -24.28 1.59 5.69
C ASN A 290 -24.64 3.00 5.20
N ASP A 291 -24.28 4.04 5.95
CA ASP A 291 -24.52 5.43 5.57
C ASP A 291 -23.55 5.93 4.49
N THR A 292 -22.46 5.22 4.27
CA THR A 292 -21.39 5.63 3.34
C THR A 292 -21.70 5.30 1.88
N ILE A 293 -22.47 4.23 1.63
CA ILE A 293 -22.80 3.78 0.26
C ILE A 293 -23.56 4.86 -0.53
N PRO A 294 -24.64 5.48 0.00
CA PRO A 294 -25.31 6.59 -0.68
C PRO A 294 -24.38 7.78 -0.97
N ILE A 295 -23.46 8.10 -0.05
CA ILE A 295 -22.48 9.19 -0.24
C ILE A 295 -21.58 8.86 -1.44
N MET A 296 -20.99 7.67 -1.47
CA MET A 296 -20.08 7.26 -2.56
C MET A 296 -20.81 7.17 -3.91
N LYS A 297 -22.03 6.62 -3.94
CA LYS A 297 -22.85 6.57 -5.17
C LYS A 297 -23.14 7.97 -5.68
N ASN A 298 -23.54 8.89 -4.83
CA ASN A 298 -23.80 10.29 -5.23
C ASN A 298 -22.53 10.97 -5.81
N LEU A 299 -21.35 10.71 -5.25
CA LEU A 299 -20.09 11.26 -5.75
C LEU A 299 -19.73 10.70 -7.15
N ILE A 300 -20.08 9.47 -7.45
CA ILE A 300 -19.92 8.86 -8.77
C ILE A 300 -20.97 9.45 -9.73
N GLU A 301 -22.24 9.39 -9.38
CA GLU A 301 -23.38 9.85 -10.21
C GLU A 301 -23.28 11.35 -10.55
N SER A 302 -22.78 12.17 -9.62
CA SER A 302 -22.54 13.60 -9.86
C SER A 302 -21.29 13.91 -10.67
N GLY A 303 -20.48 12.91 -11.03
CA GLY A 303 -19.22 13.06 -11.76
C GLY A 303 -18.05 13.61 -10.93
N LYS A 304 -18.23 13.90 -9.64
CA LYS A 304 -17.18 14.47 -8.77
C LYS A 304 -16.00 13.53 -8.58
N ALA A 305 -16.25 12.22 -8.50
CA ALA A 305 -15.18 11.23 -8.36
C ALA A 305 -14.32 11.16 -9.63
N TYR A 306 -14.94 11.17 -10.82
CA TYR A 306 -14.22 11.23 -12.09
C TYR A 306 -13.44 12.53 -12.25
N GLN A 307 -14.05 13.68 -11.90
CA GLN A 307 -13.36 14.98 -11.94
C GLN A 307 -12.07 14.94 -11.10
N LYS A 308 -12.09 14.35 -9.91
CA LYS A 308 -10.89 14.19 -9.07
C LYS A 308 -9.82 13.31 -9.74
N PHE A 309 -10.22 12.25 -10.41
CA PHE A 309 -9.30 11.43 -11.20
C PHE A 309 -8.66 12.24 -12.35
N GLU A 310 -9.45 12.97 -13.10
CA GLU A 310 -8.99 13.82 -14.21
C GLU A 310 -8.05 14.95 -13.73
N GLU A 311 -8.38 15.60 -12.61
CA GLU A 311 -7.53 16.62 -11.96
C GLU A 311 -6.16 16.02 -11.59
N MET A 312 -6.13 14.84 -10.95
CA MET A 312 -4.90 14.14 -10.59
C MET A 312 -4.08 13.78 -11.83
N VAL A 313 -4.72 13.16 -12.83
CA VAL A 313 -4.03 12.74 -14.05
C VAL A 313 -3.40 13.94 -14.76
N THR A 314 -4.15 15.01 -14.94
CA THR A 314 -3.68 16.24 -15.59
C THR A 314 -2.53 16.88 -14.81
N ALA A 315 -2.66 16.99 -13.49
CA ALA A 315 -1.64 17.59 -12.63
C ALA A 315 -0.34 16.76 -12.58
N GLN A 316 -0.45 15.42 -12.73
CA GLN A 316 0.72 14.54 -12.88
C GLN A 316 1.21 14.42 -14.34
N GLY A 317 0.70 15.26 -15.26
CA GLY A 317 1.16 15.38 -16.65
C GLY A 317 0.57 14.38 -17.61
N GLY A 318 -0.44 13.61 -17.19
CA GLY A 318 -1.12 12.62 -18.02
C GLY A 318 -2.13 13.22 -18.98
N ASP A 319 -2.36 12.55 -20.10
CA ASP A 319 -3.32 12.93 -21.14
C ASP A 319 -4.32 11.80 -21.38
N LEU A 320 -5.56 12.00 -20.89
CA LEU A 320 -6.66 11.04 -21.06
C LEU A 320 -7.24 11.03 -22.48
N SER A 321 -7.03 12.08 -23.28
CA SER A 321 -7.56 12.15 -24.65
C SER A 321 -6.90 11.14 -25.59
N ASN A 322 -5.69 10.72 -25.26
CA ASN A 322 -4.88 9.76 -26.00
C ASN A 322 -4.81 8.37 -25.32
N LEU A 323 -5.69 8.12 -24.35
CA LEU A 323 -5.79 6.78 -23.76
C LEU A 323 -6.26 5.81 -24.86
N VAL A 324 -5.37 4.92 -25.29
CA VAL A 324 -5.69 3.94 -26.33
C VAL A 324 -6.66 2.94 -25.75
N LYS A 325 -7.86 2.87 -26.31
CA LYS A 325 -8.81 1.78 -26.08
C LYS A 325 -8.22 0.53 -26.73
N GLN A 326 -7.42 -0.21 -25.97
CA GLN A 326 -6.86 -1.51 -26.39
C GLN A 326 -7.81 -2.63 -26.03
#